data_b110016eeb455f1f0c2a6248d8642eff
#
_entry.id   b110016eeb455f1f0c2a6248d8642eff
#
_cell.length_a   1.000
_cell.length_b   1.000
_cell.length_c   1.000
_cell.angle_alpha   90.00
_cell.angle_beta   90.00
_cell.angle_gamma   90.00
#
_symmetry.space_group_name_H-M   'P 1'
#
loop_
_entity.id
_entity.type
_entity.pdbx_description
1 polymer ?
#
loop_
_entity_poly.entity_id
_entity_poly.type
_entity_poly.pdbx_seq_one_letter_code
_entity_poly.pdbx_strand_id
1 'polypeptide(L)'
;MKKRILSLFLALTLCLTLLPTSAFAEGGDVSISDGVIGSETGGEGGGVLVPPGGSTGEGGGIYTPPSGPAEGGGGTYIPEEDTRTEIWCVSKPDSIGRSYDGTTDGGTIPIDLTFTDGTNETKLKEGTGFTAKKTFDSADAGWHTVTVEIALIGEAAVKYKLKAGEEKFKIGGNINKAYPKLTVSLSQMTCTVGEKILPLLSVSGVQENAAVTYYYAPVNSGYLEFEGSETVPAIDENTAISEPGTYYVYAKTGETTNYKEERSATVALTVTEPAAASVSKADGTVSGTYKTLPAALNAAQDGDTVKLLANHTTNWSDVEAGEYATLAVVRKTLTLDLNGMTVDYLTVGEVVPDEESCKQKSIAEMKKVPQNLHS
;
A
#
# COMPACT_ATOMS: atom_id res chain seq x y z
N MET A 1 36.28 -1.18 9.02
CA MET A 1 34.82 -1.15 8.88
C MET A 1 34.25 -2.27 8.00
N LYS A 2 34.87 -2.66 6.88
CA LYS A 2 34.37 -3.73 5.97
C LYS A 2 34.15 -5.13 6.59
N LYS A 3 34.95 -5.51 7.59
CA LYS A 3 34.82 -6.84 8.25
C LYS A 3 33.62 -6.96 9.22
N ARG A 4 33.12 -5.84 9.76
CA ARG A 4 31.95 -5.85 10.68
C ARG A 4 30.62 -5.90 9.94
N ILE A 5 30.55 -5.34 8.73
CA ILE A 5 29.36 -5.38 7.87
C ILE A 5 29.11 -6.79 7.33
N LEU A 6 30.19 -7.51 6.94
CA LEU A 6 30.08 -8.87 6.46
C LEU A 6 29.59 -9.85 7.54
N SER A 7 29.98 -9.63 8.80
CA SER A 7 29.51 -10.43 9.95
C SER A 7 28.01 -10.22 10.25
N LEU A 8 27.51 -9.01 10.06
CA LEU A 8 26.09 -8.69 10.28
C LEU A 8 25.19 -9.35 9.23
N PHE A 9 25.61 -9.34 7.95
CA PHE A 9 24.89 -10.02 6.87
C PHE A 9 24.87 -11.53 7.04
N LEU A 10 25.98 -12.14 7.51
CA LEU A 10 26.04 -13.59 7.74
C LEU A 10 25.12 -14.00 8.91
N ALA A 11 25.03 -13.19 9.98
CA ALA A 11 24.14 -13.45 11.10
C ALA A 11 22.65 -13.32 10.70
N LEU A 12 22.31 -12.34 9.85
CA LEU A 12 20.94 -12.15 9.38
C LEU A 12 20.48 -13.30 8.46
N THR A 13 21.37 -13.79 7.60
CA THR A 13 21.06 -14.94 6.72
C THR A 13 20.87 -16.24 7.52
N LEU A 14 21.64 -16.42 8.60
CA LEU A 14 21.53 -17.61 9.44
C LEU A 14 20.25 -17.60 10.30
N CYS A 15 19.76 -16.43 10.73
CA CYS A 15 18.49 -16.31 11.45
C CYS A 15 17.27 -16.61 10.57
N LEU A 16 17.32 -16.30 9.25
CA LEU A 16 16.20 -16.59 8.34
C LEU A 16 16.07 -18.09 8.02
N THR A 17 17.14 -18.88 8.14
CA THR A 17 17.12 -20.32 7.85
C THR A 17 16.70 -21.19 9.03
N LEU A 18 16.53 -20.59 10.24
CA LEU A 18 16.14 -21.29 11.47
C LEU A 18 14.66 -21.12 11.86
N LEU A 19 13.84 -20.50 11.01
CA LEU A 19 12.40 -20.45 11.26
C LEU A 19 11.77 -21.80 10.89
N PRO A 20 11.03 -22.44 11.80
CA PRO A 20 10.36 -23.71 11.48
C PRO A 20 9.25 -23.45 10.45
N THR A 21 9.24 -24.28 9.39
CA THR A 21 8.29 -24.24 8.27
C THR A 21 6.85 -24.69 8.63
N SER A 22 6.53 -24.81 9.90
CA SER A 22 5.23 -25.32 10.38
C SER A 22 4.16 -24.27 10.68
N ALA A 23 4.34 -23.01 10.25
CA ALA A 23 3.37 -21.94 10.51
C ALA A 23 2.39 -21.63 9.36
N PHE A 24 2.39 -22.43 8.30
CA PHE A 24 1.36 -22.36 7.26
C PHE A 24 0.47 -23.59 7.36
N ALA A 25 -0.57 -23.50 8.19
CA ALA A 25 -1.63 -24.49 8.23
C ALA A 25 -2.47 -24.36 6.94
N GLU A 26 -2.55 -25.47 6.24
CA GLU A 26 -3.39 -25.69 5.08
C GLU A 26 -4.85 -25.35 5.41
N GLY A 27 -5.44 -24.44 4.62
CA GLY A 27 -6.87 -24.25 4.57
C GLY A 27 -7.52 -25.43 3.87
N GLY A 28 -8.39 -26.15 4.61
CA GLY A 28 -9.07 -27.34 4.12
C GLY A 28 -9.96 -27.04 2.90
N ASP A 29 -9.80 -27.88 1.90
CA ASP A 29 -10.67 -28.05 0.75
C ASP A 29 -12.09 -28.43 1.22
N VAL A 30 -13.07 -27.59 0.93
CA VAL A 30 -14.48 -27.95 0.96
C VAL A 30 -14.90 -28.30 -0.44
N SER A 31 -14.91 -29.57 -0.76
CA SER A 31 -15.49 -30.12 -1.98
C SER A 31 -17.01 -29.93 -1.98
N ILE A 32 -17.52 -29.10 -2.88
CA ILE A 32 -18.94 -29.05 -3.22
C ILE A 32 -19.16 -29.95 -4.44
N SER A 33 -19.89 -31.01 -4.22
CA SER A 33 -20.35 -31.94 -5.27
C SER A 33 -21.44 -31.30 -6.11
N ASP A 34 -21.34 -31.50 -7.41
CA ASP A 34 -22.30 -31.15 -8.47
C ASP A 34 -23.72 -31.64 -8.20
N GLY A 35 -24.70 -30.81 -8.52
CA GLY A 35 -26.13 -31.13 -8.57
C GLY A 35 -26.89 -30.17 -9.49
N VAL A 36 -26.76 -30.42 -10.78
CA VAL A 36 -27.73 -30.36 -11.92
C VAL A 36 -28.97 -29.46 -11.80
N ILE A 37 -28.97 -28.43 -12.70
CA ILE A 37 -29.99 -27.89 -13.63
C ILE A 37 -31.47 -27.88 -13.21
N GLY A 38 -32.07 -26.69 -13.33
CA GLY A 38 -33.51 -26.46 -13.45
C GLY A 38 -33.85 -24.99 -13.61
N SER A 39 -34.04 -24.54 -14.88
CA SER A 39 -34.63 -23.23 -15.19
C SER A 39 -36.13 -23.24 -14.85
N GLU A 40 -36.66 -22.12 -14.36
CA GLU A 40 -37.81 -21.39 -14.93
C GLU A 40 -38.29 -20.23 -14.03
N THR A 41 -38.42 -19.14 -14.68
CA THR A 41 -39.30 -17.98 -14.60
C THR A 41 -40.28 -17.77 -13.45
N GLY A 42 -40.25 -16.58 -12.87
CA GLY A 42 -41.41 -15.69 -12.69
C GLY A 42 -42.15 -15.77 -11.35
N GLY A 43 -42.38 -14.65 -10.71
CA GLY A 43 -43.54 -14.44 -9.84
C GLY A 43 -43.23 -13.78 -8.48
N GLU A 44 -43.71 -12.57 -8.37
CA GLU A 44 -43.85 -11.78 -7.16
C GLU A 44 -44.68 -12.50 -6.08
N GLY A 45 -44.38 -12.28 -4.79
CA GLY A 45 -45.27 -12.60 -3.70
C GLY A 45 -44.62 -12.72 -2.34
N GLY A 46 -44.88 -11.76 -1.48
CA GLY A 46 -44.49 -11.79 -0.06
C GLY A 46 -45.08 -12.97 0.66
N GLY A 47 -44.28 -13.66 1.46
CA GLY A 47 -44.67 -14.77 2.28
C GLY A 47 -44.00 -14.76 3.66
N VAL A 48 -44.80 -14.54 4.66
CA VAL A 48 -44.49 -14.70 6.10
C VAL A 48 -44.10 -16.15 6.36
N LEU A 49 -42.93 -16.39 6.95
CA LEU A 49 -42.49 -17.71 7.39
C LEU A 49 -43.19 -18.08 8.71
N VAL A 50 -44.06 -19.08 8.63
CA VAL A 50 -44.61 -19.82 9.78
C VAL A 50 -43.89 -21.17 9.87
N PRO A 51 -43.38 -21.61 11.02
CA PRO A 51 -42.75 -22.93 11.17
C PRO A 51 -43.78 -24.07 11.13
N PRO A 52 -43.44 -25.23 10.61
CA PRO A 52 -44.35 -26.35 10.48
C PRO A 52 -44.45 -27.14 11.82
N GLY A 53 -45.63 -27.21 12.35
CA GLY A 53 -45.97 -28.17 13.37
C GLY A 53 -46.93 -29.21 12.79
N GLY A 54 -46.45 -30.44 12.70
CA GLY A 54 -47.19 -31.54 12.16
C GLY A 54 -48.16 -32.23 13.14
N SER A 55 -49.04 -32.92 12.51
CA SER A 55 -49.71 -34.13 12.89
C SER A 55 -51.20 -34.02 13.28
N THR A 56 -51.97 -34.49 12.34
CA THR A 56 -53.38 -34.86 12.39
C THR A 56 -53.65 -35.94 13.41
N GLY A 57 -54.72 -35.75 14.21
CA GLY A 57 -55.33 -36.77 15.03
C GLY A 57 -56.77 -36.38 15.36
N GLU A 58 -57.70 -36.98 14.65
CA GLU A 58 -59.15 -36.86 14.88
C GLU A 58 -59.49 -37.41 16.23
N GLY A 59 -60.37 -36.74 16.97
CA GLY A 59 -60.98 -37.28 18.24
C GLY A 59 -61.82 -36.21 18.88
N GLY A 60 -63.08 -36.09 18.48
CA GLY A 60 -64.07 -35.25 19.12
C GLY A 60 -64.36 -35.74 20.56
N GLY A 61 -64.11 -34.86 21.50
CA GLY A 61 -64.55 -35.02 22.88
C GLY A 61 -64.93 -33.65 23.41
N ILE A 62 -66.25 -33.46 23.58
CA ILE A 62 -66.80 -32.30 24.28
C ILE A 62 -66.43 -32.43 25.75
N TYR A 63 -65.45 -31.61 26.21
CA TYR A 63 -65.17 -31.49 27.64
C TYR A 63 -66.08 -30.42 28.22
N THR A 64 -67.09 -30.86 28.97
CA THR A 64 -67.83 -30.03 29.93
C THR A 64 -66.97 -29.91 31.18
N PRO A 65 -66.61 -28.71 31.66
CA PRO A 65 -65.93 -28.58 32.93
C PRO A 65 -66.88 -28.92 34.09
N PRO A 66 -66.41 -29.63 35.07
CA PRO A 66 -67.24 -29.90 36.31
C PRO A 66 -67.38 -28.57 37.05
N SER A 67 -68.64 -28.21 37.29
CA SER A 67 -69.05 -27.18 38.24
C SER A 67 -68.78 -27.65 39.67
N GLY A 68 -67.62 -27.30 40.20
CA GLY A 68 -67.30 -27.40 41.62
C GLY A 68 -67.31 -26.01 42.25
N PRO A 69 -67.69 -25.88 43.52
CA PRO A 69 -67.83 -24.57 44.15
C PRO A 69 -66.46 -23.84 44.25
N ALA A 70 -66.47 -22.60 43.89
CA ALA A 70 -65.33 -21.70 44.06
C ALA A 70 -65.13 -21.48 45.59
N GLU A 71 -64.14 -22.17 46.13
CA GLU A 71 -63.56 -21.72 47.40
C GLU A 71 -62.46 -20.68 47.04
N GLY A 72 -62.68 -19.46 47.52
CA GLY A 72 -61.82 -18.34 47.38
C GLY A 72 -60.49 -18.56 48.08
N GLY A 73 -59.46 -18.84 47.28
CA GLY A 73 -58.06 -18.66 47.63
C GLY A 73 -57.52 -17.51 46.79
N GLY A 74 -57.89 -16.30 47.13
CA GLY A 74 -57.20 -15.10 46.63
C GLY A 74 -55.81 -15.10 47.17
N GLY A 75 -54.92 -15.92 46.55
CA GLY A 75 -53.50 -15.76 46.71
C GLY A 75 -53.13 -14.49 45.97
N THR A 76 -53.02 -13.40 46.70
CA THR A 76 -52.38 -12.16 46.21
C THR A 76 -51.01 -12.58 45.84
N TYR A 77 -50.69 -12.56 44.51
CA TYR A 77 -49.33 -12.67 44.06
C TYR A 77 -48.61 -11.44 44.61
N ILE A 78 -47.90 -11.61 45.71
CA ILE A 78 -46.97 -10.61 46.24
C ILE A 78 -45.71 -10.80 45.41
N PRO A 79 -45.33 -9.85 44.58
CA PRO A 79 -44.08 -9.92 43.88
C PRO A 79 -42.98 -10.10 44.92
N GLU A 80 -42.09 -11.07 44.69
CA GLU A 80 -40.93 -11.28 45.56
C GLU A 80 -40.14 -9.99 45.60
N GLU A 81 -39.98 -9.42 46.79
CA GLU A 81 -39.30 -8.13 46.95
C GLU A 81 -37.82 -8.28 46.53
N ASP A 82 -37.38 -7.46 45.61
CA ASP A 82 -35.99 -7.46 45.15
C ASP A 82 -35.07 -7.01 46.29
N THR A 83 -34.46 -7.96 46.96
CA THR A 83 -33.60 -7.75 48.15
C THR A 83 -32.18 -7.32 47.82
N ARG A 84 -31.82 -7.14 46.54
CA ARG A 84 -30.48 -6.68 46.13
C ARG A 84 -30.20 -5.28 46.65
N THR A 85 -28.97 -5.07 47.07
CA THR A 85 -28.49 -3.74 47.50
C THR A 85 -28.44 -2.79 46.32
N GLU A 86 -29.08 -1.64 46.44
CA GLU A 86 -29.03 -0.59 45.46
C GLU A 86 -27.70 0.12 45.52
N ILE A 87 -27.02 0.29 44.36
CA ILE A 87 -25.73 0.98 44.24
C ILE A 87 -25.76 1.99 43.08
N TRP A 88 -24.94 3.03 43.17
CA TRP A 88 -24.74 4.04 42.13
C TRP A 88 -23.26 4.37 41.97
N CYS A 89 -22.87 4.86 40.78
CA CYS A 89 -21.50 5.20 40.47
C CYS A 89 -21.07 6.52 41.11
N VAL A 90 -20.00 6.53 41.90
CA VAL A 90 -19.44 7.71 42.56
C VAL A 90 -18.09 8.11 42.00
N SER A 91 -17.37 7.20 41.33
CA SER A 91 -16.12 7.54 40.66
C SER A 91 -16.06 6.85 39.29
N LYS A 92 -15.73 7.62 38.28
CA LYS A 92 -15.61 7.23 36.87
C LYS A 92 -14.43 7.97 36.25
N PRO A 93 -13.84 7.46 35.16
CA PRO A 93 -12.80 8.18 34.44
C PRO A 93 -13.34 9.49 33.87
N ASP A 94 -12.50 10.53 33.83
CA ASP A 94 -12.84 11.80 33.21
C ASP A 94 -13.01 11.64 31.69
N SER A 95 -12.18 10.78 31.09
CA SER A 95 -12.20 10.54 29.65
C SER A 95 -11.59 9.17 29.28
N ILE A 96 -11.90 8.73 28.05
CA ILE A 96 -11.24 7.62 27.36
C ILE A 96 -10.69 8.09 26.03
N GLY A 97 -9.70 7.35 25.49
CA GLY A 97 -9.07 7.70 24.20
C GLY A 97 -8.85 6.49 23.31
N ARG A 98 -8.98 6.67 22.01
CA ARG A 98 -8.66 5.67 21.00
C ARG A 98 -8.15 6.30 19.71
N SER A 99 -7.62 5.50 18.81
CA SER A 99 -7.34 5.96 17.45
C SER A 99 -8.61 5.88 16.59
N TYR A 100 -8.67 6.74 15.57
CA TYR A 100 -9.74 6.75 14.59
C TYR A 100 -9.83 5.41 13.85
N ASP A 101 -11.03 4.89 13.73
CA ASP A 101 -11.38 3.64 13.04
C ASP A 101 -12.66 3.76 12.19
N GLY A 102 -13.22 4.96 12.07
CA GLY A 102 -14.44 5.25 11.31
C GLY A 102 -15.74 4.89 12.05
N THR A 103 -15.69 4.48 13.32
CA THR A 103 -16.88 4.10 14.10
C THR A 103 -17.12 5.03 15.28
N THR A 104 -18.30 4.96 15.87
CA THR A 104 -18.62 5.61 17.16
C THR A 104 -18.47 4.66 18.34
N ASP A 105 -18.08 3.41 18.11
CA ASP A 105 -17.90 2.41 19.17
C ASP A 105 -16.65 2.75 20.02
N GLY A 106 -16.81 2.85 21.33
CA GLY A 106 -15.72 3.03 22.27
C GLY A 106 -14.84 1.80 22.46
N GLY A 107 -15.21 0.68 21.84
CA GLY A 107 -14.45 -0.55 21.83
C GLY A 107 -14.24 -1.16 23.20
N THR A 108 -13.17 -1.94 23.30
CA THR A 108 -12.81 -2.70 24.51
C THR A 108 -11.93 -1.93 25.50
N ILE A 109 -11.87 -0.60 25.41
CA ILE A 109 -11.09 0.21 26.37
C ILE A 109 -11.69 0.00 27.75
N PRO A 110 -10.99 -0.67 28.69
CA PRO A 110 -11.54 -0.95 30.01
C PRO A 110 -11.68 0.35 30.80
N ILE A 111 -12.76 0.42 31.59
CA ILE A 111 -12.99 1.49 32.54
C ILE A 111 -13.10 0.95 33.95
N ASP A 112 -12.58 1.68 34.91
CA ASP A 112 -12.73 1.38 36.33
C ASP A 112 -13.84 2.25 36.92
N LEU A 113 -14.76 1.65 37.64
CA LEU A 113 -15.87 2.32 38.29
C LEU A 113 -15.88 1.99 39.78
N THR A 114 -16.16 3.00 40.61
CA THR A 114 -16.41 2.83 42.00
C THR A 114 -17.89 3.14 42.27
N PHE A 115 -18.55 2.23 42.92
CA PHE A 115 -19.97 2.30 43.30
C PHE A 115 -20.08 2.47 44.81
N THR A 116 -21.21 3.02 45.27
CA THR A 116 -21.55 3.11 46.70
C THR A 116 -23.00 2.69 46.91
N ASP A 117 -23.31 2.17 48.12
CA ASP A 117 -24.65 1.97 48.65
C ASP A 117 -25.07 3.11 49.60
N GLY A 118 -24.28 4.19 49.66
CA GLY A 118 -24.43 5.31 50.59
C GLY A 118 -23.63 5.16 51.88
N THR A 119 -23.09 3.97 52.17
CA THR A 119 -22.27 3.70 53.37
C THR A 119 -20.89 3.17 52.99
N ASN A 120 -20.85 2.22 52.05
CA ASN A 120 -19.65 1.53 51.64
C ASN A 120 -19.35 1.79 50.15
N GLU A 121 -18.07 1.84 49.81
CA GLU A 121 -17.63 1.88 48.42
C GLU A 121 -17.21 0.50 47.93
N THR A 122 -17.61 0.16 46.71
CA THR A 122 -17.26 -1.10 46.04
C THR A 122 -16.67 -0.81 44.67
N LYS A 123 -15.46 -1.29 44.45
CA LYS A 123 -14.80 -1.21 43.11
C LYS A 123 -15.19 -2.43 42.31
N LEU A 124 -15.83 -2.23 41.19
CA LEU A 124 -16.16 -3.27 40.22
C LEU A 124 -15.29 -3.09 38.98
N LYS A 125 -14.88 -4.22 38.39
CA LYS A 125 -14.09 -4.25 37.16
C LYS A 125 -14.98 -4.60 35.98
N GLU A 126 -14.76 -3.90 34.85
CA GLU A 126 -15.38 -4.26 33.59
C GLU A 126 -15.00 -5.69 33.19
N GLY A 127 -15.93 -6.44 32.63
CA GLY A 127 -15.77 -7.85 32.25
C GLY A 127 -16.00 -8.88 33.34
N THR A 128 -16.00 -8.48 34.62
CA THR A 128 -16.27 -9.41 35.76
C THR A 128 -17.38 -8.94 36.67
N GLY A 129 -17.46 -7.64 36.96
CA GLY A 129 -18.48 -7.03 37.79
C GLY A 129 -19.55 -6.29 37.00
N PHE A 130 -19.19 -5.74 35.87
CA PHE A 130 -20.11 -5.06 34.95
C PHE A 130 -19.64 -5.16 33.49
N THR A 131 -20.55 -4.91 32.55
CA THR A 131 -20.26 -4.61 31.18
C THR A 131 -20.52 -3.15 30.91
N ALA A 132 -19.75 -2.53 29.98
CA ALA A 132 -19.98 -1.18 29.57
C ALA A 132 -20.03 -1.09 28.03
N LYS A 133 -21.12 -0.53 27.52
CA LYS A 133 -21.22 -0.10 26.13
C LYS A 133 -20.86 1.39 26.06
N LYS A 134 -19.83 1.71 25.30
CA LYS A 134 -19.30 3.06 25.17
C LYS A 134 -19.57 3.56 23.76
N THR A 135 -20.21 4.70 23.62
CA THR A 135 -20.59 5.24 22.32
C THR A 135 -20.19 6.72 22.26
N PHE A 136 -19.30 7.06 21.31
CA PHE A 136 -18.93 8.43 20.98
C PHE A 136 -20.08 9.12 20.23
N ASP A 137 -20.23 10.42 20.42
CA ASP A 137 -21.23 11.22 19.72
C ASP A 137 -20.85 11.56 18.27
N SER A 138 -19.60 11.36 17.89
CA SER A 138 -19.10 11.40 16.51
C SER A 138 -18.06 10.29 16.29
N ALA A 139 -17.89 9.88 15.03
CA ALA A 139 -16.81 9.00 14.61
C ALA A 139 -15.52 9.76 14.28
N ASP A 140 -15.56 11.08 14.05
CA ASP A 140 -14.41 11.88 13.62
C ASP A 140 -13.34 12.01 14.70
N ALA A 141 -12.12 12.26 14.28
CA ALA A 141 -11.04 12.55 15.22
C ALA A 141 -11.26 13.88 15.91
N GLY A 142 -11.00 13.92 17.20
CA GLY A 142 -11.22 15.09 18.03
C GLY A 142 -11.71 14.74 19.42
N TRP A 143 -12.11 15.78 20.15
CA TRP A 143 -12.66 15.64 21.49
C TRP A 143 -14.20 15.52 21.43
N HIS A 144 -14.74 14.51 22.07
CA HIS A 144 -16.13 14.11 21.99
C HIS A 144 -16.73 13.83 23.35
N THR A 145 -18.05 13.67 23.38
CA THR A 145 -18.78 13.11 24.50
C THR A 145 -19.00 11.62 24.28
N VAL A 146 -18.64 10.82 25.29
CA VAL A 146 -18.89 9.39 25.29
C VAL A 146 -20.05 9.08 26.21
N THR A 147 -21.08 8.46 25.67
CA THR A 147 -22.16 7.87 26.45
C THR A 147 -21.75 6.46 26.85
N VAL A 148 -21.77 6.19 28.17
CA VAL A 148 -21.47 4.88 28.74
C VAL A 148 -22.76 4.31 29.31
N GLU A 149 -23.13 3.12 28.83
CA GLU A 149 -24.27 2.31 29.36
C GLU A 149 -23.69 1.09 30.05
N ILE A 150 -24.03 0.90 31.32
CA ILE A 150 -23.51 -0.19 32.16
C ILE A 150 -24.58 -1.20 32.55
N ALA A 151 -24.17 -2.45 32.66
CA ALA A 151 -25.02 -3.51 33.23
C ALA A 151 -24.15 -4.37 34.16
N LEU A 152 -24.67 -4.63 35.38
CA LEU A 152 -23.99 -5.52 36.31
C LEU A 152 -24.05 -6.97 35.79
N ILE A 153 -22.96 -7.71 36.01
CA ILE A 153 -22.83 -9.12 35.60
C ILE A 153 -22.25 -9.97 36.74
N GLY A 154 -22.36 -11.28 36.61
CA GLY A 154 -21.80 -12.24 37.55
C GLY A 154 -22.31 -12.04 38.98
N GLU A 155 -21.41 -12.18 39.95
CA GLU A 155 -21.74 -12.03 41.37
C GLU A 155 -22.28 -10.63 41.71
N ALA A 156 -21.81 -9.60 41.01
CA ALA A 156 -22.29 -8.25 41.23
C ALA A 156 -23.77 -8.09 40.87
N ALA A 157 -24.25 -8.74 39.80
CA ALA A 157 -25.67 -8.72 39.41
C ALA A 157 -26.57 -9.48 40.39
N VAL A 158 -26.02 -10.45 41.09
CA VAL A 158 -26.77 -11.21 42.14
C VAL A 158 -26.89 -10.37 43.41
N LYS A 159 -25.84 -9.68 43.79
CA LYS A 159 -25.75 -8.94 45.07
C LYS A 159 -26.31 -7.52 45.00
N TYR A 160 -26.16 -6.90 43.85
CA TYR A 160 -26.44 -5.47 43.66
C TYR A 160 -27.44 -5.23 42.53
N LYS A 161 -28.12 -4.10 42.59
CA LYS A 161 -28.89 -3.48 41.49
C LYS A 161 -28.44 -2.03 41.34
N LEU A 162 -28.42 -1.55 40.11
CA LEU A 162 -28.14 -0.13 39.85
C LEU A 162 -29.34 0.71 40.28
N LYS A 163 -29.08 1.85 40.90
CA LYS A 163 -30.09 2.85 41.17
C LYS A 163 -30.70 3.33 39.86
N ALA A 164 -32.00 3.51 39.83
CA ALA A 164 -32.72 3.92 38.64
C ALA A 164 -32.19 5.22 38.08
N GLY A 165 -31.82 5.19 36.78
CA GLY A 165 -31.21 6.32 36.07
C GLY A 165 -29.68 6.38 36.13
N GLU A 166 -29.02 5.47 36.89
CA GLU A 166 -27.55 5.40 37.00
C GLU A 166 -26.92 4.38 36.03
N GLU A 167 -27.73 3.74 35.19
CA GLU A 167 -27.28 2.79 34.17
C GLU A 167 -26.55 3.48 33.02
N LYS A 168 -26.67 4.82 32.94
CA LYS A 168 -26.15 5.59 31.83
C LYS A 168 -25.58 6.91 32.30
N PHE A 169 -24.35 7.20 31.86
CA PHE A 169 -23.67 8.46 32.16
C PHE A 169 -22.80 8.91 30.99
N LYS A 170 -22.27 10.12 31.08
CA LYS A 170 -21.39 10.71 30.07
C LYS A 170 -20.02 10.97 30.66
N ILE A 171 -18.99 10.76 29.82
CA ILE A 171 -17.59 11.12 30.08
C ILE A 171 -17.00 11.81 28.85
N GLY A 172 -15.82 12.40 28.96
CA GLY A 172 -15.05 12.87 27.83
C GLY A 172 -14.50 11.72 26.98
N GLY A 173 -14.21 11.98 25.74
CA GLY A 173 -13.53 11.04 24.86
C GLY A 173 -12.66 11.73 23.82
N ASN A 174 -11.50 11.19 23.53
CA ASN A 174 -10.62 11.67 22.49
C ASN A 174 -10.39 10.61 21.43
N ILE A 175 -10.72 10.93 20.18
CA ILE A 175 -10.37 10.10 19.01
C ILE A 175 -9.14 10.73 18.37
N ASN A 176 -8.01 10.06 18.45
CA ASN A 176 -6.76 10.50 17.83
C ASN A 176 -6.80 10.21 16.33
N LYS A 177 -6.26 11.13 15.52
CA LYS A 177 -6.08 10.89 14.08
C LYS A 177 -5.27 9.61 13.83
N ALA A 178 -5.71 8.82 12.88
CA ALA A 178 -4.99 7.63 12.45
C ALA A 178 -3.87 7.98 11.45
N TYR A 179 -2.93 7.05 11.26
CA TYR A 179 -1.94 7.13 10.19
C TYR A 179 -2.48 6.35 8.97
N PRO A 180 -2.53 6.94 7.78
CA PRO A 180 -2.89 6.19 6.58
C PRO A 180 -1.76 5.21 6.23
N LYS A 181 -2.12 4.08 5.60
CA LYS A 181 -1.13 3.12 5.08
C LYS A 181 -0.87 3.42 3.61
N LEU A 182 -0.01 4.40 3.37
CA LEU A 182 0.28 4.89 2.04
C LEU A 182 1.29 3.97 1.33
N THR A 183 0.98 3.57 0.11
CA THR A 183 1.89 2.77 -0.73
C THR A 183 2.00 3.40 -2.10
N VAL A 184 3.22 3.72 -2.53
CA VAL A 184 3.53 4.16 -3.89
C VAL A 184 4.01 2.96 -4.71
N SER A 185 3.66 2.94 -5.99
CA SER A 185 4.11 1.93 -6.94
C SER A 185 4.44 2.55 -8.30
N LEU A 186 5.28 1.86 -9.06
CA LEU A 186 5.70 2.21 -10.40
C LEU A 186 5.09 1.21 -11.40
N SER A 187 4.56 1.69 -12.51
CA SER A 187 4.11 0.85 -13.63
C SER A 187 5.29 0.18 -14.34
N GLN A 188 6.45 0.81 -14.32
CA GLN A 188 7.75 0.26 -14.76
C GLN A 188 8.87 0.79 -13.87
N MET A 189 9.87 -0.06 -13.60
CA MET A 189 11.00 0.28 -12.71
C MET A 189 12.15 0.97 -13.44
N THR A 190 12.04 1.14 -14.76
CA THR A 190 13.06 1.79 -15.60
C THR A 190 12.40 2.78 -16.54
N CYS A 191 13.06 3.92 -16.76
CA CYS A 191 12.70 4.89 -17.79
C CYS A 191 13.97 5.46 -18.43
N THR A 192 13.82 6.26 -19.46
CA THR A 192 14.94 6.93 -20.12
C THR A 192 15.06 8.37 -19.65
N VAL A 193 16.29 8.91 -19.73
CA VAL A 193 16.55 10.34 -19.50
C VAL A 193 15.59 11.18 -20.34
N GLY A 194 14.95 12.17 -19.72
CA GLY A 194 14.00 13.06 -20.38
C GLY A 194 12.56 12.53 -20.46
N GLU A 195 12.33 11.29 -20.04
CA GLU A 195 10.97 10.72 -19.96
C GLU A 195 10.23 11.29 -18.74
N LYS A 196 8.94 11.61 -18.90
CA LYS A 196 8.10 12.10 -17.81
C LYS A 196 7.79 10.97 -16.82
N ILE A 197 8.08 11.21 -15.54
CA ILE A 197 7.99 10.17 -14.52
C ILE A 197 6.62 10.11 -13.82
N LEU A 198 5.85 11.20 -13.79
CA LEU A 198 4.53 11.20 -13.14
C LEU A 198 3.57 10.13 -13.68
N PRO A 199 3.49 9.87 -15.01
CA PRO A 199 2.60 8.83 -15.55
C PRO A 199 2.98 7.40 -15.11
N LEU A 200 4.19 7.19 -14.61
CA LEU A 200 4.65 5.90 -14.12
C LEU A 200 4.19 5.60 -12.69
N LEU A 201 3.72 6.63 -11.97
CA LEU A 201 3.45 6.58 -10.54
C LEU A 201 1.98 6.29 -10.27
N SER A 202 1.75 5.50 -9.25
CA SER A 202 0.44 5.32 -8.64
C SER A 202 0.57 5.22 -7.13
N VAL A 203 -0.48 5.57 -6.42
CA VAL A 203 -0.54 5.53 -4.97
C VAL A 203 -1.82 4.86 -4.52
N SER A 204 -1.74 4.08 -3.46
CA SER A 204 -2.90 3.49 -2.78
C SER A 204 -2.85 3.81 -1.29
N GLY A 205 -3.99 3.63 -0.61
CA GLY A 205 -4.11 3.93 0.82
C GLY A 205 -4.38 5.40 1.14
N VAL A 206 -4.63 6.24 0.13
CA VAL A 206 -5.05 7.64 0.31
C VAL A 206 -6.41 7.67 0.96
N GLN A 207 -6.54 8.42 2.06
CA GLN A 207 -7.76 8.53 2.84
C GLN A 207 -8.40 9.91 2.67
N GLU A 208 -9.73 9.97 2.75
CA GLU A 208 -10.52 11.21 2.74
C GLU A 208 -10.15 12.17 1.60
N ASN A 209 -9.76 11.65 0.44
CA ASN A 209 -9.32 12.44 -0.72
C ASN A 209 -8.18 13.43 -0.38
N ALA A 210 -7.28 13.05 0.53
CA ALA A 210 -6.12 13.85 0.85
C ALA A 210 -5.31 14.18 -0.41
N ALA A 211 -4.80 15.40 -0.49
CA ALA A 211 -3.88 15.77 -1.56
C ALA A 211 -2.61 14.91 -1.50
N VAL A 212 -2.21 14.39 -2.66
CA VAL A 212 -1.00 13.58 -2.80
C VAL A 212 0.04 14.38 -3.54
N THR A 213 1.25 14.40 -3.02
CA THR A 213 2.43 14.96 -3.68
C THR A 213 3.50 13.88 -3.77
N TYR A 214 4.07 13.71 -4.95
CA TYR A 214 5.18 12.79 -5.17
C TYR A 214 6.51 13.53 -5.14
N TYR A 215 7.56 12.84 -4.72
CA TYR A 215 8.91 13.36 -4.59
C TYR A 215 9.92 12.34 -5.11
N TYR A 216 11.08 12.81 -5.57
CA TYR A 216 12.18 11.94 -5.98
C TYR A 216 13.53 12.49 -5.52
N ALA A 217 14.48 11.59 -5.28
CA ALA A 217 15.86 11.95 -4.95
C ALA A 217 16.83 10.88 -5.43
N PRO A 218 18.05 11.25 -5.86
CA PRO A 218 19.11 10.29 -6.17
C PRO A 218 19.43 9.42 -4.95
N VAL A 219 19.68 8.12 -5.16
CA VAL A 219 19.96 7.15 -4.07
C VAL A 219 21.12 7.59 -3.18
N ASN A 220 22.12 8.27 -3.72
CA ASN A 220 23.33 8.69 -3.01
C ASN A 220 23.22 10.09 -2.38
N SER A 221 22.04 10.73 -2.41
CA SER A 221 21.89 12.12 -1.97
C SER A 221 21.83 12.32 -0.47
N GLY A 222 21.64 11.23 0.32
CA GLY A 222 21.41 11.32 1.77
C GLY A 222 20.05 11.90 2.17
N TYR A 223 19.21 12.33 1.20
CA TYR A 223 17.92 12.98 1.46
C TYR A 223 16.88 12.09 2.14
N LEU A 224 17.09 10.78 2.14
CA LEU A 224 16.13 9.85 2.74
C LEU A 224 16.31 9.69 4.26
N GLU A 225 17.43 10.13 4.80
CA GLU A 225 17.75 10.02 6.22
C GLU A 225 17.31 11.25 7.04
N PHE A 226 16.93 12.35 6.37
CA PHE A 226 16.53 13.59 7.02
C PHE A 226 15.03 13.88 6.78
N GLU A 227 14.22 13.56 7.76
CA GLU A 227 12.87 14.10 7.85
C GLU A 227 12.94 15.63 7.92
N GLY A 228 12.38 16.31 6.92
CA GLY A 228 12.26 17.77 6.92
C GLY A 228 13.22 18.55 6.00
N SER A 229 14.00 17.91 5.14
CA SER A 229 14.72 18.66 4.11
C SER A 229 13.75 19.24 3.08
N GLU A 230 13.56 20.55 3.11
CA GLU A 230 12.71 21.32 2.18
C GLU A 230 13.21 21.32 0.71
N THR A 231 14.27 20.57 0.41
CA THR A 231 14.99 20.65 -0.87
C THR A 231 14.71 19.49 -1.84
N VAL A 232 13.87 18.52 -1.45
CA VAL A 232 13.51 17.44 -2.39
C VAL A 232 12.45 17.94 -3.37
N PRO A 233 12.72 17.92 -4.67
CA PRO A 233 11.76 18.44 -5.64
C PRO A 233 10.51 17.59 -5.72
N ALA A 234 9.36 18.25 -5.78
CA ALA A 234 8.09 17.60 -6.05
C ALA A 234 8.02 17.20 -7.53
N ILE A 235 7.33 16.09 -7.78
CA ILE A 235 7.07 15.59 -9.13
C ILE A 235 5.75 16.19 -9.63
N ASP A 236 5.83 16.88 -10.76
CA ASP A 236 4.68 17.42 -11.49
C ASP A 236 4.54 16.76 -12.88
N GLU A 237 3.57 17.24 -13.66
CA GLU A 237 3.29 16.74 -15.01
C GLU A 237 4.43 16.95 -16.02
N ASN A 238 5.38 17.82 -15.71
CA ASN A 238 6.52 18.15 -16.57
C ASN A 238 7.84 17.58 -16.06
N THR A 239 7.83 16.97 -14.89
CA THR A 239 9.05 16.45 -14.26
C THR A 239 9.61 15.29 -15.07
N ALA A 240 10.83 15.50 -15.57
CA ALA A 240 11.66 14.52 -16.26
C ALA A 240 13.06 14.54 -15.64
N ILE A 241 13.66 13.39 -15.46
CA ILE A 241 15.01 13.28 -14.88
C ILE A 241 16.03 13.41 -16.01
N SER A 242 16.97 14.34 -15.85
CA SER A 242 17.99 14.66 -16.88
C SER A 242 19.26 13.85 -16.78
N GLU A 243 19.49 13.14 -15.67
CA GLU A 243 20.71 12.37 -15.45
C GLU A 243 20.40 10.89 -15.24
N PRO A 244 21.18 9.97 -15.84
CA PRO A 244 21.04 8.55 -15.61
C PRO A 244 21.44 8.20 -14.18
N GLY A 245 20.75 7.23 -13.59
CA GLY A 245 21.01 6.82 -12.22
C GLY A 245 19.83 6.10 -11.59
N THR A 246 19.97 5.75 -10.32
CA THR A 246 18.87 5.21 -9.52
C THR A 246 18.33 6.30 -8.60
N TYR A 247 17.02 6.43 -8.60
CA TYR A 247 16.30 7.42 -7.81
C TYR A 247 15.31 6.72 -6.90
N TYR A 248 15.16 7.23 -5.69
CA TYR A 248 14.06 6.85 -4.82
C TYR A 248 12.88 7.79 -5.05
N VAL A 249 11.70 7.19 -5.19
CA VAL A 249 10.43 7.91 -5.33
C VAL A 249 9.54 7.56 -4.15
N TYR A 250 8.85 8.55 -3.60
CA TYR A 250 7.88 8.38 -2.55
C TYR A 250 6.72 9.36 -2.70
N ALA A 251 5.61 9.08 -2.03
CA ALA A 251 4.45 9.95 -1.96
C ALA A 251 4.24 10.46 -0.54
N LYS A 252 3.71 11.68 -0.40
CA LYS A 252 3.21 12.24 0.85
C LYS A 252 1.74 12.62 0.70
N THR A 253 0.98 12.42 1.75
CA THR A 253 -0.38 12.97 1.87
C THR A 253 -0.41 14.05 2.92
N GLY A 254 -1.23 15.07 2.69
CA GLY A 254 -1.54 16.08 3.70
C GLY A 254 -2.41 15.52 4.83
N GLU A 255 -2.46 16.25 5.92
CA GLU A 255 -3.34 15.99 7.05
C GLU A 255 -4.80 16.23 6.66
N THR A 256 -5.71 15.37 7.13
CA THR A 256 -7.16 15.48 6.95
C THR A 256 -7.89 15.60 8.30
N THR A 257 -9.21 15.55 8.29
CA THR A 257 -10.00 15.55 9.54
C THR A 257 -9.60 14.37 10.43
N ASN A 258 -9.45 13.16 9.86
CA ASN A 258 -9.32 11.92 10.61
C ASN A 258 -7.95 11.26 10.49
N TYR A 259 -7.10 11.74 9.58
CA TYR A 259 -5.79 11.16 9.34
C TYR A 259 -4.67 12.21 9.46
N LYS A 260 -3.55 11.78 10.00
CA LYS A 260 -2.30 12.56 10.00
C LYS A 260 -1.70 12.58 8.61
N GLU A 261 -0.82 13.57 8.38
CA GLU A 261 0.08 13.50 7.24
C GLU A 261 0.93 12.23 7.31
N GLU A 262 1.21 11.65 6.16
CA GLU A 262 1.97 10.40 6.09
C GLU A 262 2.82 10.38 4.83
N ARG A 263 3.93 9.65 4.92
CA ARG A 263 4.84 9.38 3.82
C ARG A 263 4.85 7.88 3.51
N SER A 264 4.81 7.52 2.23
CA SER A 264 4.98 6.13 1.82
C SER A 264 6.42 5.64 2.02
N ALA A 265 6.60 4.34 2.03
CA ALA A 265 7.91 3.75 1.72
C ALA A 265 8.38 4.21 0.34
N THR A 266 9.69 4.19 0.11
CA THR A 266 10.29 4.54 -1.18
C THR A 266 10.25 3.36 -2.14
N VAL A 267 10.14 3.66 -3.45
CA VAL A 267 10.38 2.72 -4.55
C VAL A 267 11.55 3.20 -5.39
N ALA A 268 12.32 2.28 -5.95
CA ALA A 268 13.47 2.61 -6.78
C ALA A 268 13.06 2.71 -8.25
N LEU A 269 13.42 3.82 -8.90
CA LEU A 269 13.31 4.05 -10.33
C LEU A 269 14.72 4.15 -10.92
N THR A 270 15.04 3.33 -11.92
CA THR A 270 16.30 3.40 -12.66
C THR A 270 16.11 4.21 -13.93
N VAL A 271 16.82 5.32 -14.04
CA VAL A 271 16.85 6.17 -15.24
C VAL A 271 18.08 5.79 -16.07
N THR A 272 17.86 5.45 -17.31
CA THR A 272 18.93 5.03 -18.23
C THR A 272 19.09 6.06 -19.35
N GLU A 273 20.29 6.16 -19.87
CA GLU A 273 20.49 6.92 -21.11
C GLU A 273 19.69 6.28 -22.25
N PRO A 274 19.10 7.08 -23.15
CA PRO A 274 18.46 6.56 -24.33
C PRO A 274 19.48 5.80 -25.20
N ALA A 275 19.05 4.76 -25.89
CA ALA A 275 19.90 4.08 -26.85
C ALA A 275 20.17 5.00 -28.04
N ALA A 276 21.45 5.11 -28.45
CA ALA A 276 21.87 5.88 -29.62
C ALA A 276 21.78 5.08 -30.93
N ALA A 277 21.85 3.76 -30.85
CA ALA A 277 21.73 2.88 -31.99
C ALA A 277 21.16 1.51 -31.65
N SER A 278 20.56 0.82 -32.62
CA SER A 278 20.18 -0.57 -32.56
C SER A 278 20.88 -1.39 -33.63
N VAL A 279 21.10 -2.67 -33.36
CA VAL A 279 21.62 -3.64 -34.30
C VAL A 279 20.55 -4.68 -34.61
N SER A 280 20.29 -4.91 -35.91
CA SER A 280 19.36 -5.90 -36.37
C SER A 280 20.06 -6.86 -37.34
N LYS A 281 19.70 -8.13 -37.28
CA LYS A 281 20.12 -9.16 -38.21
C LYS A 281 19.49 -8.94 -39.58
N ALA A 282 20.00 -9.64 -40.60
CA ALA A 282 19.45 -9.60 -41.96
C ALA A 282 17.98 -10.00 -42.05
N ASP A 283 17.45 -10.77 -41.09
CA ASP A 283 16.04 -11.15 -40.97
C ASP A 283 15.17 -10.10 -40.30
N GLY A 284 15.74 -8.95 -39.92
CA GLY A 284 15.05 -7.85 -39.22
C GLY A 284 14.97 -8.03 -37.68
N THR A 285 15.44 -9.14 -37.13
CA THR A 285 15.44 -9.36 -35.66
C THR A 285 16.45 -8.41 -35.00
N VAL A 286 15.97 -7.57 -34.06
CA VAL A 286 16.85 -6.72 -33.25
C VAL A 286 17.69 -7.58 -32.31
N SER A 287 19.02 -7.51 -32.47
CA SER A 287 19.98 -8.27 -31.64
C SER A 287 20.42 -7.47 -30.41
N GLY A 288 20.27 -6.13 -30.42
CA GLY A 288 20.59 -5.29 -29.27
C GLY A 288 20.41 -3.80 -29.54
N THR A 289 20.40 -3.03 -28.45
CA THR A 289 20.43 -1.56 -28.45
C THR A 289 21.68 -1.09 -27.71
N TYR A 290 22.26 0.03 -28.16
CA TYR A 290 23.57 0.50 -27.69
C TYR A 290 23.51 2.00 -27.39
N LYS A 291 24.22 2.41 -26.35
CA LYS A 291 24.29 3.80 -25.90
C LYS A 291 25.09 4.70 -26.85
N THR A 292 25.96 4.12 -27.69
CA THR A 292 26.80 4.87 -28.65
C THR A 292 26.81 4.14 -29.99
N LEU A 293 26.98 4.90 -31.08
CA LEU A 293 27.17 4.34 -32.39
C LEU A 293 28.43 3.44 -32.49
N PRO A 294 29.60 3.83 -31.94
CA PRO A 294 30.78 2.95 -31.92
C PRO A 294 30.51 1.60 -31.26
N ALA A 295 29.77 1.56 -30.13
CA ALA A 295 29.45 0.31 -29.47
C ALA A 295 28.54 -0.59 -30.34
N ALA A 296 27.57 0.00 -31.04
CA ALA A 296 26.69 -0.73 -31.96
C ALA A 296 27.50 -1.31 -33.15
N LEU A 297 28.35 -0.49 -33.75
CA LEU A 297 29.21 -0.91 -34.88
C LEU A 297 30.19 -2.04 -34.50
N ASN A 298 30.75 -1.97 -33.29
CA ASN A 298 31.63 -3.03 -32.76
C ASN A 298 30.87 -4.36 -32.49
N ALA A 299 29.65 -4.29 -32.02
CA ALA A 299 28.82 -5.45 -31.71
C ALA A 299 28.19 -6.12 -32.94
N ALA A 300 27.89 -5.35 -34.00
CA ALA A 300 27.30 -5.85 -35.23
C ALA A 300 28.19 -6.92 -35.92
N GLN A 301 27.56 -7.87 -36.59
CA GLN A 301 28.20 -8.92 -37.37
C GLN A 301 28.07 -8.62 -38.88
N ASP A 302 28.79 -9.38 -39.74
CA ASP A 302 28.64 -9.26 -41.19
C ASP A 302 27.16 -9.49 -41.60
N GLY A 303 26.66 -8.56 -42.43
CA GLY A 303 25.28 -8.59 -42.91
C GLY A 303 24.27 -7.91 -42.01
N ASP A 304 24.66 -7.47 -40.82
CA ASP A 304 23.76 -6.78 -39.86
C ASP A 304 23.47 -5.35 -40.34
N THR A 305 22.33 -4.82 -39.86
CA THR A 305 21.94 -3.41 -40.01
C THR A 305 22.11 -2.69 -38.67
N VAL A 306 22.89 -1.63 -38.65
CA VAL A 306 23.00 -0.69 -37.53
C VAL A 306 22.12 0.51 -37.83
N LYS A 307 21.08 0.70 -37.03
CA LYS A 307 20.13 1.80 -37.17
C LYS A 307 20.36 2.85 -36.10
N LEU A 308 20.50 4.11 -36.48
CA LEU A 308 20.60 5.22 -35.55
C LEU A 308 19.23 5.51 -34.88
N LEU A 309 19.27 5.78 -33.58
CA LEU A 309 18.15 6.21 -32.77
C LEU A 309 18.33 7.63 -32.24
N ALA A 310 19.55 8.17 -32.32
CA ALA A 310 19.89 9.55 -31.98
C ALA A 310 20.99 10.06 -32.88
N ASN A 311 21.15 11.39 -32.97
CA ASN A 311 22.28 12.01 -33.67
C ASN A 311 23.59 11.57 -33.04
N HIS A 312 24.58 11.27 -33.85
CA HIS A 312 25.90 10.94 -33.37
C HIS A 312 26.84 12.15 -33.54
N THR A 313 27.46 12.52 -32.41
CA THR A 313 28.51 13.55 -32.38
C THR A 313 29.81 12.93 -31.87
N THR A 314 30.87 13.04 -32.64
CA THR A 314 32.19 12.55 -32.27
C THR A 314 32.79 13.43 -31.18
N ASN A 315 33.24 12.83 -30.10
CA ASN A 315 33.95 13.55 -29.05
C ASN A 315 35.43 13.76 -29.46
N TRP A 316 35.69 14.88 -30.08
CA TRP A 316 37.03 15.21 -30.57
C TRP A 316 38.08 15.41 -29.47
N SER A 317 37.65 15.77 -28.25
CA SER A 317 38.56 15.89 -27.10
C SER A 317 39.20 14.57 -26.74
N ASP A 318 38.43 13.47 -26.78
CA ASP A 318 38.92 12.12 -26.50
C ASP A 318 39.88 11.65 -27.59
N VAL A 319 39.58 12.00 -28.84
CA VAL A 319 40.47 11.72 -29.99
C VAL A 319 41.80 12.45 -29.88
N GLU A 320 41.78 13.75 -29.49
CA GLU A 320 42.97 14.55 -29.26
C GLU A 320 43.82 14.06 -28.10
N ALA A 321 43.18 13.50 -27.05
CA ALA A 321 43.85 12.86 -25.92
C ALA A 321 44.45 11.49 -26.26
N GLY A 322 44.23 10.97 -27.48
CA GLY A 322 44.64 9.64 -27.89
C GLY A 322 43.70 8.52 -27.47
N GLU A 323 42.53 8.88 -26.95
CA GLU A 323 41.47 7.95 -26.59
C GLU A 323 40.55 7.74 -27.80
N TYR A 324 40.82 6.75 -28.61
CA TYR A 324 40.03 6.44 -29.82
C TYR A 324 38.74 5.63 -29.49
N ALA A 325 38.34 5.57 -28.23
CA ALA A 325 37.15 4.84 -27.81
C ALA A 325 35.84 5.32 -28.46
N THR A 326 35.84 6.57 -28.97
CA THR A 326 34.70 7.18 -29.67
C THR A 326 34.70 6.90 -31.18
N LEU A 327 35.77 6.29 -31.72
CA LEU A 327 35.86 5.89 -33.11
C LEU A 327 35.78 4.37 -33.23
N ALA A 328 34.83 3.88 -34.01
CA ALA A 328 34.76 2.49 -34.38
C ALA A 328 35.45 2.23 -35.72
N VAL A 329 36.43 1.32 -35.72
CA VAL A 329 36.99 0.79 -36.96
C VAL A 329 36.26 -0.51 -37.29
N VAL A 330 35.39 -0.44 -38.29
CA VAL A 330 34.54 -1.59 -38.66
C VAL A 330 35.18 -2.27 -39.89
N ARG A 331 35.60 -3.53 -39.71
CA ARG A 331 36.12 -4.40 -40.79
C ARG A 331 35.09 -5.46 -41.16
N LYS A 332 33.84 -5.01 -41.36
CA LYS A 332 32.64 -5.87 -41.56
C LYS A 332 31.79 -5.26 -42.65
N THR A 333 31.06 -6.09 -43.36
CA THR A 333 30.03 -5.65 -44.29
C THR A 333 28.73 -5.44 -43.51
N LEU A 334 28.30 -4.19 -43.36
CA LEU A 334 27.06 -3.84 -42.68
C LEU A 334 26.29 -2.75 -43.41
N THR A 335 25.03 -2.63 -43.08
CA THR A 335 24.18 -1.52 -43.46
C THR A 335 24.12 -0.52 -42.32
N LEU A 336 24.42 0.76 -42.58
CA LEU A 336 24.16 1.85 -41.64
C LEU A 336 22.88 2.58 -42.06
N ASP A 337 21.82 2.39 -41.29
CA ASP A 337 20.52 3.11 -41.43
C ASP A 337 20.56 4.36 -40.57
N LEU A 338 20.65 5.52 -41.19
CA LEU A 338 20.69 6.81 -40.50
C LEU A 338 19.33 7.16 -39.86
N ASN A 339 18.23 6.58 -40.32
CA ASN A 339 16.88 6.79 -39.75
C ASN A 339 16.53 8.28 -39.56
N GLY A 340 16.99 9.14 -40.48
CA GLY A 340 16.82 10.59 -40.38
C GLY A 340 17.72 11.32 -39.38
N MET A 341 18.59 10.60 -38.68
CA MET A 341 19.58 11.18 -37.78
C MET A 341 20.86 11.62 -38.51
N THR A 342 21.68 12.40 -37.84
CA THR A 342 22.95 12.90 -38.38
C THR A 342 24.14 12.21 -37.74
N VAL A 343 25.21 12.05 -38.53
CA VAL A 343 26.52 11.64 -38.06
C VAL A 343 27.50 12.77 -38.49
N ASP A 344 28.21 13.33 -37.53
CA ASP A 344 29.12 14.46 -37.78
C ASP A 344 30.42 14.03 -38.48
N TYR A 345 30.81 12.76 -38.28
CA TYR A 345 31.99 12.17 -38.91
C TYR A 345 31.79 10.71 -39.24
N LEU A 346 31.96 10.33 -40.48
CA LEU A 346 31.94 8.96 -40.97
C LEU A 346 32.95 8.84 -42.14
N THR A 347 33.84 7.85 -42.04
CA THR A 347 34.72 7.50 -43.16
C THR A 347 34.33 6.10 -43.64
N VAL A 348 34.03 5.98 -44.91
CA VAL A 348 33.77 4.73 -45.61
C VAL A 348 34.82 4.54 -46.68
N GLY A 349 35.51 3.39 -46.69
CA GLY A 349 36.51 3.12 -47.67
C GLY A 349 37.51 2.03 -47.28
N GLU A 350 38.62 1.96 -47.98
CA GLU A 350 39.64 0.94 -47.77
C GLU A 350 40.33 1.12 -46.42
N VAL A 351 40.49 0.02 -45.65
CA VAL A 351 41.17 0.04 -44.37
C VAL A 351 42.62 0.46 -44.54
N VAL A 352 42.99 1.57 -43.92
CA VAL A 352 44.40 1.96 -43.85
C VAL A 352 45.16 0.93 -43.03
N PRO A 353 46.21 0.30 -43.56
CA PRO A 353 46.83 -0.89 -42.98
C PRO A 353 47.57 -0.68 -41.66
N ASP A 354 47.88 0.54 -41.27
CA ASP A 354 48.60 0.81 -40.02
C ASP A 354 47.98 1.90 -39.15
N GLU A 355 48.02 1.67 -37.83
CA GLU A 355 47.52 2.59 -36.80
C GLU A 355 48.25 3.95 -36.82
N GLU A 356 49.49 4.01 -37.30
CA GLU A 356 50.28 5.21 -37.32
C GLU A 356 49.86 6.17 -38.43
N SER A 357 49.39 5.63 -39.57
CA SER A 357 48.80 6.45 -40.65
C SER A 357 47.47 7.08 -40.24
N CYS A 358 46.70 6.44 -39.39
CA CYS A 358 45.48 7.04 -38.81
C CYS A 358 45.82 8.20 -37.85
N LYS A 359 46.92 8.09 -37.11
CA LYS A 359 47.37 9.12 -36.15
C LYS A 359 47.98 10.35 -36.90
N GLN A 360 48.53 10.16 -38.08
CA GLN A 360 49.19 11.23 -38.85
C GLN A 360 48.30 11.97 -39.85
N LYS A 361 47.18 11.40 -40.28
CA LYS A 361 46.11 12.19 -40.93
C LYS A 361 45.48 13.05 -39.87
N SER A 362 46.12 14.19 -39.65
CA SER A 362 45.86 15.08 -38.53
C SER A 362 44.38 15.37 -38.43
N ILE A 363 43.91 15.51 -37.20
CA ILE A 363 42.61 16.04 -36.78
C ILE A 363 42.15 17.23 -37.63
N ALA A 364 43.09 18.00 -38.22
CA ALA A 364 42.83 19.08 -39.15
C ALA A 364 42.30 18.63 -40.52
N GLU A 365 42.70 17.47 -41.04
CA GLU A 365 42.13 16.89 -42.28
C GLU A 365 40.79 16.23 -42.07
N MET A 366 40.61 15.60 -40.91
CA MET A 366 39.33 15.01 -40.54
C MET A 366 38.22 16.06 -40.38
N LYS A 367 38.54 17.26 -39.90
CA LYS A 367 37.60 18.40 -39.79
C LYS A 367 37.21 19.04 -41.13
N LYS A 368 37.86 18.64 -42.25
CA LYS A 368 37.63 19.21 -43.59
C LYS A 368 36.70 18.38 -44.48
N VAL A 369 36.24 17.23 -44.04
CA VAL A 369 35.33 16.42 -44.87
C VAL A 369 33.95 17.10 -44.92
N PRO A 370 33.43 17.46 -46.10
CA PRO A 370 32.13 18.11 -46.20
C PRO A 370 31.03 17.17 -45.77
N GLN A 371 30.10 17.67 -44.97
CA GLN A 371 28.91 16.96 -44.48
C GLN A 371 27.84 16.71 -45.58
N ASN A 372 28.22 16.42 -46.80
CA ASN A 372 27.29 16.22 -47.92
C ASN A 372 27.21 14.74 -48.30
N LEU A 373 26.85 13.89 -47.37
CA LEU A 373 26.24 12.58 -47.68
C LEU A 373 24.73 12.72 -47.49
N HIS A 374 24.06 13.21 -48.54
CA HIS A 374 22.61 13.03 -48.65
C HIS A 374 22.35 11.57 -49.00
N SER A 375 21.43 10.98 -48.25
CA SER A 375 20.81 9.65 -48.39
C SER A 375 20.43 9.32 -49.82
#